data_964ae5560000f3bcb893af7939451226
#
_entry.id   964ae5560000f3bcb893af7939451226
#
_cell.length_a   1.000
_cell.length_b   1.000
_cell.length_c   1.000
_cell.angle_alpha   90.00
_cell.angle_beta   90.00
_cell.angle_gamma   90.00
#
_symmetry.space_group_name_H-M   'P 1'
#
loop_
_entity.id
_entity.type
_entity.pdbx_description
1 polymer ?
#
loop_
_entity_poly.entity_id
_entity_poly.type
_entity_poly.pdbx_seq_one_letter_code
_entity_poly.pdbx_strand_id
1 'polypeptide(L)'
;MAKPEGGPSRETGMTSKLRNTGIGPVGYRPWGTHFCNLYATKTELVEMLVPYFKAGLENKEFCVWVLSEPVTEPEAWNALRETIPELDEYLADGSIEIFHARESYLKDGIFDMERLTRAWNDKLNRALDRGYEGMRVSGDMAWLERKDWSSFCHYEKVLNDGMVDQNLTTLCTYPLATSGAADVLDVISTHQFAVAMRNGSWELIETRKLKQAKAEMKRMNDELELRVAQRTEELQAANLKLREVQAELTHINRVMPMGGSTASIADEVKQPLVAIVNKAKAGIRFLATQSPDFEEVQQALVEIAEQGRMAGDVISRIRAQVKKAEPAKGEVDINQSVQGRDRRSQDVQSWKELYRAAVLETNMELVPQRILEARKAAGERAVHLIREASDDEPELQDLVYASMVLNELKRRFQSGRH
;
A
#
# COMPACT_ATOMS: atom_id res chain seq x y z
N MET A 1 -2.38 -46.07 8.74
CA MET A 1 -2.50 -44.69 9.27
C MET A 1 -1.64 -43.81 8.43
N ALA A 2 -2.21 -43.17 7.44
CA ALA A 2 -1.51 -42.22 6.54
C ALA A 2 -1.77 -40.80 7.04
N LYS A 3 -0.71 -40.00 7.17
CA LYS A 3 -0.77 -38.55 7.46
C LYS A 3 -1.28 -37.82 6.21
N PRO A 4 -2.13 -36.82 6.34
CA PRO A 4 -2.44 -35.92 5.22
C PRO A 4 -1.27 -34.96 4.98
N GLU A 5 -0.76 -34.98 3.75
CA GLU A 5 0.21 -33.97 3.27
C GLU A 5 -0.50 -32.63 3.11
N GLY A 6 0.02 -31.61 3.77
CA GLY A 6 -0.42 -30.24 3.63
C GLY A 6 -0.07 -29.70 2.26
N GLY A 7 -1.07 -29.28 1.51
CA GLY A 7 -0.87 -28.55 0.26
C GLY A 7 -0.23 -27.17 0.51
N PRO A 8 0.48 -26.61 -0.47
CA PRO A 8 1.17 -25.34 -0.32
C PRO A 8 0.15 -24.21 -0.14
N SER A 9 0.27 -23.50 0.95
CA SER A 9 -0.41 -22.22 1.20
C SER A 9 -0.03 -21.22 0.10
N ARG A 10 -1.04 -20.73 -0.62
CA ARG A 10 -0.88 -19.61 -1.56
C ARG A 10 -0.41 -18.39 -0.78
N GLU A 11 0.86 -18.07 -0.89
CA GLU A 11 1.39 -16.76 -0.49
C GLU A 11 0.75 -15.70 -1.38
N THR A 12 -0.16 -14.91 -0.83
CA THR A 12 -0.70 -13.70 -1.44
C THR A 12 0.33 -12.57 -1.32
N GLY A 13 1.43 -12.71 -2.04
CA GLY A 13 2.36 -11.62 -2.31
C GLY A 13 1.92 -10.92 -3.60
N MET A 14 1.04 -9.91 -3.50
CA MET A 14 0.64 -9.05 -4.61
C MET A 14 1.81 -8.12 -5.01
N THR A 15 2.80 -8.65 -5.69
CA THR A 15 3.55 -7.85 -6.66
C THR A 15 2.70 -7.79 -7.92
N SER A 16 2.01 -6.67 -8.15
CA SER A 16 1.27 -6.45 -9.41
C SER A 16 2.27 -6.53 -10.56
N LYS A 17 2.32 -7.69 -11.23
CA LYS A 17 3.14 -7.84 -12.43
C LYS A 17 2.64 -6.84 -13.48
N LEU A 18 3.50 -5.94 -13.89
CA LEU A 18 3.21 -5.02 -14.98
C LEU A 18 3.07 -5.81 -16.29
N ARG A 19 2.04 -5.49 -17.08
CA ARG A 19 1.73 -6.12 -18.37
C ARG A 19 2.04 -5.14 -19.48
N ASN A 20 2.71 -5.60 -20.52
CA ASN A 20 2.90 -4.82 -21.75
C ASN A 20 1.54 -4.67 -22.45
N THR A 21 1.09 -3.43 -22.67
CA THR A 21 -0.17 -3.18 -23.37
C THR A 21 -0.06 -3.32 -24.91
N GLY A 22 1.16 -3.35 -25.45
CA GLY A 22 1.39 -3.28 -26.90
C GLY A 22 1.22 -1.88 -27.49
N ILE A 23 0.76 -0.91 -26.69
CA ILE A 23 0.49 0.45 -27.14
C ILE A 23 1.60 1.36 -26.60
N GLY A 24 2.44 1.92 -27.49
CA GLY A 24 3.62 2.69 -27.12
C GLY A 24 3.40 3.75 -26.04
N PRO A 25 2.47 4.72 -26.21
CA PRO A 25 2.20 5.76 -25.20
C PRO A 25 1.66 5.23 -23.87
N VAL A 26 1.01 4.07 -23.88
CA VAL A 26 0.46 3.44 -22.67
C VAL A 26 1.55 2.66 -21.94
N GLY A 27 2.38 1.91 -22.67
CA GLY A 27 3.48 1.13 -22.10
C GLY A 27 3.01 -0.01 -21.21
N TYR A 28 3.70 -0.20 -20.08
CA TYR A 28 3.38 -1.24 -19.11
C TYR A 28 2.36 -0.75 -18.08
N ARG A 29 1.36 -1.59 -17.79
CA ARG A 29 0.30 -1.31 -16.80
C ARG A 29 0.05 -2.51 -15.89
N PRO A 30 -0.40 -2.29 -14.64
CA PRO A 30 -0.81 -3.38 -13.76
C PRO A 30 -2.09 -4.05 -14.28
N TRP A 31 -2.36 -5.26 -13.78
CA TRP A 31 -3.68 -5.83 -13.88
C TRP A 31 -4.76 -4.90 -13.29
N GLY A 32 -6.00 -5.06 -13.69
CA GLY A 32 -7.09 -4.16 -13.33
C GLY A 32 -7.07 -2.83 -14.10
N THR A 33 -6.24 -2.71 -15.15
CA THR A 33 -6.22 -1.51 -15.98
C THR A 33 -7.42 -1.48 -16.91
N HIS A 34 -8.21 -0.41 -16.78
CA HIS A 34 -9.37 -0.10 -17.62
C HIS A 34 -9.20 1.28 -18.27
N PHE A 35 -9.10 1.30 -19.57
CA PHE A 35 -8.83 2.53 -20.32
C PHE A 35 -9.60 2.55 -21.64
N CYS A 36 -9.72 3.73 -22.25
CA CYS A 36 -10.42 3.86 -23.52
C CYS A 36 -9.55 4.43 -24.63
N ASN A 37 -9.92 4.09 -25.86
CA ASN A 37 -9.43 4.69 -27.08
C ASN A 37 -10.56 5.48 -27.76
N LEU A 38 -10.27 6.73 -28.11
CA LEU A 38 -11.13 7.59 -28.90
C LEU A 38 -10.57 7.61 -30.32
N TYR A 39 -11.27 6.98 -31.28
CA TYR A 39 -10.80 6.85 -32.66
C TYR A 39 -11.66 7.62 -33.64
N ALA A 40 -11.06 8.17 -34.68
CA ALA A 40 -11.74 8.87 -35.75
C ALA A 40 -11.99 7.98 -37.00
N THR A 41 -11.10 7.01 -37.23
CA THR A 41 -11.13 6.17 -38.42
C THR A 41 -10.99 4.69 -38.10
N LYS A 42 -11.46 3.81 -39.01
CA LYS A 42 -11.23 2.36 -38.93
C LYS A 42 -9.73 2.02 -38.82
N THR A 43 -8.90 2.73 -39.57
CA THR A 43 -7.44 2.51 -39.57
C THR A 43 -6.85 2.75 -38.16
N GLU A 44 -7.20 3.87 -37.54
CA GLU A 44 -6.78 4.16 -36.15
C GLU A 44 -7.21 3.06 -35.14
N LEU A 45 -8.46 2.56 -35.31
CA LEU A 45 -8.97 1.49 -34.47
C LEU A 45 -8.16 0.20 -34.60
N VAL A 46 -7.85 -0.21 -35.84
CA VAL A 46 -7.07 -1.42 -36.12
C VAL A 46 -5.61 -1.26 -35.67
N GLU A 47 -4.99 -0.10 -35.95
CA GLU A 47 -3.63 0.23 -35.48
C GLU A 47 -3.49 0.22 -33.96
N MET A 48 -4.55 0.51 -33.24
CA MET A 48 -4.59 0.44 -31.78
C MET A 48 -4.76 -1.00 -31.27
N LEU A 49 -5.69 -1.75 -31.84
CA LEU A 49 -6.12 -3.05 -31.30
C LEU A 49 -5.19 -4.20 -31.69
N VAL A 50 -4.60 -4.19 -32.87
CA VAL A 50 -3.71 -5.27 -33.30
C VAL A 50 -2.48 -5.42 -32.43
N PRO A 51 -1.70 -4.36 -32.12
CA PRO A 51 -0.59 -4.44 -31.17
C PRO A 51 -1.05 -4.79 -29.75
N TYR A 52 -2.23 -4.31 -29.35
CA TYR A 52 -2.83 -4.61 -28.04
C TYR A 52 -3.05 -6.12 -27.86
N PHE A 53 -3.68 -6.78 -28.85
CA PHE A 53 -3.90 -8.22 -28.79
C PHE A 53 -2.63 -9.04 -29.00
N LYS A 54 -1.73 -8.61 -29.88
CA LYS A 54 -0.42 -9.25 -30.02
C LYS A 54 0.31 -9.34 -28.69
N ALA A 55 0.40 -8.22 -27.97
CA ALA A 55 1.06 -8.20 -26.67
C ALA A 55 0.35 -9.11 -25.65
N GLY A 56 -0.99 -9.24 -25.71
CA GLY A 56 -1.73 -10.17 -24.86
C GLY A 56 -1.37 -11.63 -25.11
N LEU A 57 -1.39 -12.04 -26.37
CA LEU A 57 -1.03 -13.39 -26.79
C LEU A 57 0.41 -13.75 -26.38
N GLU A 58 1.37 -12.87 -26.65
CA GLU A 58 2.76 -13.02 -26.26
C GLU A 58 2.96 -13.11 -24.73
N ASN A 59 2.07 -12.50 -23.96
CA ASN A 59 2.06 -12.52 -22.47
C ASN A 59 1.25 -13.66 -21.86
N LYS A 60 0.79 -14.64 -22.66
CA LYS A 60 -0.09 -15.75 -22.24
C LYS A 60 -1.40 -15.27 -21.63
N GLU A 61 -2.00 -14.25 -22.19
CA GLU A 61 -3.30 -13.75 -21.79
C GLU A 61 -4.37 -14.29 -22.73
N PHE A 62 -5.51 -14.67 -22.16
CA PHE A 62 -6.67 -15.01 -22.97
C PHE A 62 -7.26 -13.73 -23.58
N CYS A 63 -7.33 -13.64 -24.89
CA CYS A 63 -7.71 -12.45 -25.61
C CYS A 63 -9.17 -12.50 -26.09
N VAL A 64 -9.91 -11.42 -25.91
CA VAL A 64 -11.30 -11.28 -26.38
C VAL A 64 -11.49 -9.96 -27.08
N TRP A 65 -11.79 -10.04 -28.38
CA TRP A 65 -12.09 -8.86 -29.19
C TRP A 65 -13.58 -8.80 -29.49
N VAL A 66 -14.28 -7.84 -28.89
CA VAL A 66 -15.69 -7.59 -29.15
C VAL A 66 -15.80 -6.51 -30.21
N LEU A 67 -16.27 -6.90 -31.41
CA LEU A 67 -16.33 -6.07 -32.62
C LEU A 67 -17.64 -5.30 -32.74
N SER A 68 -17.56 -4.11 -33.30
CA SER A 68 -18.67 -3.43 -33.98
C SER A 68 -18.21 -2.79 -35.29
N GLU A 69 -19.15 -2.28 -36.09
CA GLU A 69 -18.80 -1.39 -37.21
C GLU A 69 -17.85 -0.27 -36.69
N PRO A 70 -16.82 0.14 -37.47
CA PRO A 70 -16.67 -0.15 -38.90
C PRO A 70 -15.75 -1.37 -39.19
N VAL A 71 -15.32 -2.17 -38.21
CA VAL A 71 -14.45 -3.33 -38.45
C VAL A 71 -15.27 -4.61 -38.49
N THR A 72 -15.13 -5.35 -39.59
CA THR A 72 -15.74 -6.67 -39.78
C THR A 72 -14.83 -7.78 -39.26
N GLU A 73 -15.41 -8.92 -38.92
CA GLU A 73 -14.64 -10.07 -38.37
C GLU A 73 -13.54 -10.54 -39.35
N PRO A 74 -13.78 -10.67 -40.70
CA PRO A 74 -12.71 -11.02 -41.63
C PRO A 74 -11.57 -10.00 -41.68
N GLU A 75 -11.87 -8.71 -41.55
CA GLU A 75 -10.86 -7.65 -41.51
C GLU A 75 -10.03 -7.72 -40.25
N ALA A 76 -10.65 -7.98 -39.09
CA ALA A 76 -9.96 -8.18 -37.83
C ALA A 76 -8.97 -9.36 -37.88
N TRP A 77 -9.44 -10.51 -38.40
CA TRP A 77 -8.57 -11.69 -38.57
C TRP A 77 -7.43 -11.44 -39.56
N ASN A 78 -7.68 -10.73 -40.68
CA ASN A 78 -6.63 -10.40 -41.62
C ASN A 78 -5.59 -9.47 -41.02
N ALA A 79 -6.00 -8.44 -40.29
CA ALA A 79 -5.07 -7.51 -39.63
C ALA A 79 -4.21 -8.19 -38.56
N LEU A 80 -4.78 -9.14 -37.81
CA LEU A 80 -4.01 -9.95 -36.86
C LEU A 80 -3.00 -10.86 -37.58
N ARG A 81 -3.40 -11.53 -38.68
CA ARG A 81 -2.49 -12.41 -39.46
C ARG A 81 -1.31 -11.66 -40.08
N GLU A 82 -1.53 -10.44 -40.57
CA GLU A 82 -0.45 -9.61 -41.09
C GLU A 82 0.59 -9.23 -40.06
N THR A 83 0.21 -9.22 -38.78
CA THR A 83 1.07 -8.71 -37.69
C THR A 83 1.60 -9.82 -36.77
N ILE A 84 0.90 -10.95 -36.68
CA ILE A 84 1.21 -12.07 -35.76
C ILE A 84 1.47 -13.32 -36.60
N PRO A 85 2.72 -13.66 -36.88
CA PRO A 85 3.07 -14.85 -37.73
C PRO A 85 2.55 -16.17 -37.14
N GLU A 86 2.53 -16.29 -35.80
CA GLU A 86 2.13 -17.49 -35.07
C GLU A 86 0.61 -17.50 -34.75
N LEU A 87 -0.21 -16.66 -35.41
CA LEU A 87 -1.65 -16.55 -35.09
C LEU A 87 -2.39 -17.89 -35.16
N ASP A 88 -2.05 -18.73 -36.12
CA ASP A 88 -2.72 -20.03 -36.29
C ASP A 88 -2.48 -21.00 -35.10
N GLU A 89 -1.36 -20.88 -34.40
CA GLU A 89 -1.09 -21.63 -33.16
C GLU A 89 -2.01 -21.14 -32.03
N TYR A 90 -2.14 -19.80 -31.87
CA TYR A 90 -3.05 -19.21 -30.89
C TYR A 90 -4.52 -19.53 -31.15
N LEU A 91 -4.88 -19.65 -32.43
CA LEU A 91 -6.25 -20.06 -32.83
C LEU A 91 -6.50 -21.54 -32.51
N ALA A 92 -5.53 -22.42 -32.77
CA ALA A 92 -5.61 -23.83 -32.45
C ALA A 92 -5.78 -24.07 -30.94
N ASP A 93 -5.06 -23.29 -30.11
CA ASP A 93 -5.17 -23.33 -28.64
C ASP A 93 -6.41 -22.60 -28.10
N GLY A 94 -7.14 -21.86 -28.96
CA GLY A 94 -8.27 -21.03 -28.55
C GLY A 94 -7.85 -19.92 -27.58
N SER A 95 -6.70 -19.29 -27.84
CA SER A 95 -6.15 -18.20 -27.03
C SER A 95 -6.79 -16.85 -27.30
N ILE A 96 -7.50 -16.71 -28.43
CA ILE A 96 -8.21 -15.49 -28.83
C ILE A 96 -9.57 -15.84 -29.38
N GLU A 97 -10.57 -15.06 -28.98
CA GLU A 97 -11.96 -15.12 -29.46
C GLU A 97 -12.40 -13.75 -30.00
N ILE A 98 -13.18 -13.77 -31.05
CA ILE A 98 -13.82 -12.57 -31.63
C ILE A 98 -15.34 -12.76 -31.55
N PHE A 99 -16.04 -11.72 -31.07
CA PHE A 99 -17.52 -11.67 -30.98
C PHE A 99 -18.06 -10.37 -31.52
N HIS A 100 -19.32 -10.40 -31.95
CA HIS A 100 -20.03 -9.17 -32.26
C HIS A 100 -20.63 -8.50 -31.04
N ALA A 101 -20.46 -7.18 -30.91
CA ALA A 101 -20.87 -6.40 -29.75
C ALA A 101 -22.37 -6.55 -29.44
N ARG A 102 -23.23 -6.48 -30.44
CA ARG A 102 -24.69 -6.64 -30.23
C ARG A 102 -25.05 -7.98 -29.62
N GLU A 103 -24.37 -9.05 -29.99
CA GLU A 103 -24.62 -10.39 -29.48
C GLU A 103 -24.04 -10.55 -28.05
N SER A 104 -22.93 -9.88 -27.77
CA SER A 104 -22.25 -9.97 -26.48
C SER A 104 -22.92 -9.08 -25.42
N TYR A 105 -23.23 -7.84 -25.74
CA TYR A 105 -23.78 -6.86 -24.81
C TYR A 105 -25.31 -6.94 -24.66
N LEU A 106 -26.02 -7.29 -25.73
CA LEU A 106 -27.47 -7.37 -25.71
C LEU A 106 -27.94 -8.81 -25.70
N LYS A 107 -28.92 -9.14 -24.84
CA LYS A 107 -29.72 -10.34 -24.92
C LYS A 107 -31.16 -9.94 -25.20
N ASP A 108 -31.72 -10.47 -26.29
CA ASP A 108 -33.07 -10.11 -26.74
C ASP A 108 -33.24 -8.56 -26.92
N GLY A 109 -32.15 -7.87 -27.31
CA GLY A 109 -32.12 -6.43 -27.47
C GLY A 109 -32.04 -5.62 -26.16
N ILE A 110 -31.84 -6.27 -25.01
CA ILE A 110 -31.79 -5.63 -23.70
C ILE A 110 -30.37 -5.67 -23.14
N PHE A 111 -29.88 -4.51 -22.72
CA PHE A 111 -28.62 -4.37 -21.97
C PHE A 111 -28.84 -4.75 -20.50
N ASP A 112 -28.11 -5.75 -20.03
CA ASP A 112 -28.19 -6.26 -18.63
C ASP A 112 -26.79 -6.29 -18.03
N MET A 113 -26.54 -5.33 -17.12
CA MET A 113 -25.26 -5.13 -16.45
C MET A 113 -24.84 -6.33 -15.60
N GLU A 114 -25.77 -6.92 -14.82
CA GLU A 114 -25.44 -8.02 -13.91
C GLU A 114 -25.09 -9.29 -14.70
N ARG A 115 -25.80 -9.56 -15.77
CA ARG A 115 -25.51 -10.66 -16.68
C ARG A 115 -24.13 -10.51 -17.30
N LEU A 116 -23.81 -9.31 -17.78
CA LEU A 116 -22.50 -9.03 -18.40
C LEU A 116 -21.35 -9.18 -17.39
N THR A 117 -21.49 -8.60 -16.23
CA THR A 117 -20.46 -8.70 -15.18
C THR A 117 -20.20 -10.17 -14.80
N ARG A 118 -21.27 -10.98 -14.65
CA ARG A 118 -21.14 -12.42 -14.40
C ARG A 118 -20.45 -13.13 -15.55
N ALA A 119 -20.84 -12.85 -16.79
CA ALA A 119 -20.27 -13.49 -17.97
C ALA A 119 -18.77 -13.23 -18.13
N TRP A 120 -18.32 -11.99 -17.85
CA TRP A 120 -16.90 -11.63 -17.86
C TRP A 120 -16.12 -12.32 -16.75
N ASN A 121 -16.65 -12.35 -15.53
CA ASN A 121 -16.02 -13.06 -14.40
C ASN A 121 -15.90 -14.55 -14.68
N ASP A 122 -16.95 -15.19 -15.21
CA ASP A 122 -16.93 -16.62 -15.57
C ASP A 122 -15.92 -16.89 -16.69
N LYS A 123 -15.79 -15.98 -17.66
CA LYS A 123 -14.81 -16.11 -18.74
C LYS A 123 -13.39 -15.94 -18.23
N LEU A 124 -13.13 -14.97 -17.34
CA LEU A 124 -11.84 -14.80 -16.68
C LEU A 124 -11.45 -16.04 -15.86
N ASN A 125 -12.35 -16.56 -15.04
CA ASN A 125 -12.08 -17.74 -14.23
C ASN A 125 -11.73 -18.95 -15.11
N ARG A 126 -12.48 -19.19 -16.20
CA ARG A 126 -12.15 -20.24 -17.17
C ARG A 126 -10.80 -20.03 -17.86
N ALA A 127 -10.43 -18.80 -18.14
CA ALA A 127 -9.09 -18.51 -18.69
C ALA A 127 -7.99 -18.86 -17.69
N LEU A 128 -8.15 -18.47 -16.44
CA LEU A 128 -7.20 -18.79 -15.36
C LEU A 128 -7.10 -20.31 -15.13
N ASP A 129 -8.22 -21.03 -15.14
CA ASP A 129 -8.26 -22.50 -15.00
C ASP A 129 -7.55 -23.22 -16.17
N ARG A 130 -7.54 -22.62 -17.36
CA ARG A 130 -6.79 -23.10 -18.54
C ARG A 130 -5.29 -22.76 -18.47
N GLY A 131 -4.84 -22.01 -17.46
CA GLY A 131 -3.43 -21.66 -17.24
C GLY A 131 -2.97 -20.37 -17.92
N TYR A 132 -3.90 -19.50 -18.37
CA TYR A 132 -3.56 -18.16 -18.80
C TYR A 132 -3.20 -17.28 -17.58
N GLU A 133 -2.34 -16.28 -17.78
CA GLU A 133 -1.94 -15.33 -16.73
C GLU A 133 -3.10 -14.38 -16.33
N GLY A 134 -4.08 -14.22 -17.19
CA GLY A 134 -5.25 -13.38 -17.06
C GLY A 134 -5.98 -13.23 -18.39
N MET A 135 -6.83 -12.22 -18.50
CA MET A 135 -7.63 -11.95 -19.70
C MET A 135 -7.43 -10.52 -20.20
N ARG A 136 -7.40 -10.38 -21.51
CA ARG A 136 -7.31 -9.09 -22.21
C ARG A 136 -8.53 -8.91 -23.10
N VAL A 137 -9.28 -7.83 -22.87
CA VAL A 137 -10.54 -7.59 -23.55
C VAL A 137 -10.50 -6.24 -24.27
N SER A 138 -11.05 -6.20 -25.48
CA SER A 138 -11.47 -4.92 -26.08
C SER A 138 -12.91 -5.01 -26.52
N GLY A 139 -13.68 -3.96 -26.20
CA GLY A 139 -15.05 -3.79 -26.67
C GLY A 139 -15.20 -2.48 -27.44
N ASP A 140 -15.80 -2.56 -28.64
CA ASP A 140 -16.16 -1.37 -29.43
C ASP A 140 -17.59 -0.94 -29.12
N MET A 141 -17.79 0.36 -28.88
CA MET A 141 -19.07 0.95 -28.46
C MET A 141 -19.85 1.63 -29.56
N ALA A 142 -19.48 1.44 -30.84
CA ALA A 142 -20.22 2.00 -31.96
C ALA A 142 -21.68 1.49 -32.07
N TRP A 143 -22.01 0.35 -31.47
CA TRP A 143 -23.36 -0.21 -31.39
C TRP A 143 -24.26 0.51 -30.38
N LEU A 144 -23.70 1.29 -29.43
CA LEU A 144 -24.42 1.85 -28.29
C LEU A 144 -25.40 2.93 -28.72
N GLU A 145 -26.67 2.70 -28.43
CA GLU A 145 -27.74 3.65 -28.73
C GLU A 145 -27.89 4.67 -27.58
N ARG A 146 -28.42 5.86 -27.95
CA ARG A 146 -28.59 6.97 -26.98
C ARG A 146 -29.44 6.61 -25.76
N LYS A 147 -30.44 5.74 -25.95
CA LYS A 147 -31.34 5.28 -24.86
C LYS A 147 -30.59 4.50 -23.76
N ASP A 148 -29.52 3.80 -24.15
CA ASP A 148 -28.76 2.92 -23.26
C ASP A 148 -27.51 3.61 -22.66
N TRP A 149 -27.18 4.82 -23.15
CA TRP A 149 -25.97 5.55 -22.77
C TRP A 149 -25.77 5.71 -21.27
N SER A 150 -26.80 6.18 -20.54
CA SER A 150 -26.71 6.40 -19.08
C SER A 150 -26.46 5.11 -18.30
N SER A 151 -27.18 4.04 -18.68
CA SER A 151 -27.02 2.71 -18.06
C SER A 151 -25.64 2.12 -18.36
N PHE A 152 -25.15 2.35 -19.57
CA PHE A 152 -23.82 1.91 -19.98
C PHE A 152 -22.71 2.68 -19.23
N CYS A 153 -22.80 4.00 -19.12
CA CYS A 153 -21.84 4.79 -18.31
C CYS A 153 -21.83 4.36 -16.83
N HIS A 154 -22.97 3.95 -16.31
CA HIS A 154 -23.03 3.39 -14.96
C HIS A 154 -22.30 2.04 -14.89
N TYR A 155 -22.52 1.16 -15.86
CA TYR A 155 -21.80 -0.12 -15.98
C TYR A 155 -20.28 0.06 -16.04
N GLU A 156 -19.80 1.01 -16.86
CA GLU A 156 -18.37 1.32 -17.00
C GLU A 156 -17.74 1.74 -15.66
N LYS A 157 -18.47 2.53 -14.82
CA LYS A 157 -18.02 2.90 -13.49
C LYS A 157 -17.91 1.68 -12.56
N VAL A 158 -18.94 0.85 -12.55
CA VAL A 158 -18.96 -0.38 -11.75
C VAL A 158 -17.87 -1.34 -12.20
N LEU A 159 -17.66 -1.47 -13.50
CA LEU A 159 -16.59 -2.28 -14.09
C LEU A 159 -15.21 -1.76 -13.64
N ASN A 160 -14.98 -0.45 -13.75
CA ASN A 160 -13.72 0.17 -13.35
C ASN A 160 -13.39 -0.07 -11.86
N ASP A 161 -14.37 0.03 -10.99
CA ASP A 161 -14.20 -0.19 -9.54
C ASP A 161 -14.01 -1.69 -9.21
N GLY A 162 -14.67 -2.58 -9.93
CA GLY A 162 -14.62 -4.02 -9.71
C GLY A 162 -13.39 -4.73 -10.29
N MET A 163 -12.66 -4.09 -11.20
CA MET A 163 -11.50 -4.70 -11.89
C MET A 163 -10.17 -4.58 -11.13
N VAL A 164 -10.09 -3.73 -10.13
CA VAL A 164 -8.81 -3.32 -9.47
C VAL A 164 -7.95 -4.51 -9.02
N ASP A 165 -8.58 -5.59 -8.57
CA ASP A 165 -7.90 -6.78 -8.05
C ASP A 165 -8.02 -8.00 -8.98
N GLN A 166 -8.44 -7.80 -10.24
CA GLN A 166 -8.63 -8.89 -11.19
C GLN A 166 -7.49 -8.93 -12.22
N ASN A 167 -7.11 -10.15 -12.64
CA ASN A 167 -6.16 -10.36 -13.73
C ASN A 167 -6.82 -10.07 -15.09
N LEU A 168 -7.34 -8.86 -15.24
CA LEU A 168 -8.08 -8.39 -16.41
C LEU A 168 -7.54 -7.04 -16.87
N THR A 169 -7.35 -6.89 -18.18
CA THR A 169 -7.04 -5.60 -18.81
C THR A 169 -8.11 -5.32 -19.86
N THR A 170 -8.75 -4.16 -19.78
CA THR A 170 -9.83 -3.79 -20.69
C THR A 170 -9.54 -2.49 -21.43
N LEU A 171 -9.73 -2.53 -22.74
CA LEU A 171 -9.67 -1.39 -23.65
C LEU A 171 -11.04 -1.19 -24.31
N CYS A 172 -11.76 -0.15 -23.91
CA CYS A 172 -13.02 0.23 -24.54
C CYS A 172 -12.77 1.23 -25.68
N THR A 173 -13.34 1.00 -26.86
CA THR A 173 -13.12 1.86 -28.01
C THR A 173 -14.38 2.61 -28.42
N TYR A 174 -14.25 3.91 -28.67
CA TYR A 174 -15.36 4.82 -28.92
C TYR A 174 -15.12 5.63 -30.19
N PRO A 175 -16.07 5.62 -31.18
CA PRO A 175 -15.96 6.41 -32.41
C PRO A 175 -16.24 7.89 -32.14
N LEU A 176 -15.30 8.75 -32.48
CA LEU A 176 -15.47 10.20 -32.38
C LEU A 176 -16.54 10.74 -33.32
N ALA A 177 -16.76 10.07 -34.47
CA ALA A 177 -17.72 10.49 -35.45
C ALA A 177 -19.19 10.51 -34.98
N THR A 178 -19.51 9.63 -34.01
CA THR A 178 -20.87 9.50 -33.45
C THR A 178 -20.99 10.01 -32.02
N SER A 179 -19.86 10.39 -31.37
CA SER A 179 -19.83 10.87 -30.02
C SER A 179 -19.87 12.40 -29.96
N GLY A 180 -20.78 12.94 -29.16
CA GLY A 180 -20.80 14.36 -28.85
C GLY A 180 -19.74 14.73 -27.79
N ALA A 181 -19.49 16.04 -27.59
CA ALA A 181 -18.51 16.50 -26.58
C ALA A 181 -18.86 16.04 -25.18
N ALA A 182 -20.14 15.97 -24.82
CA ALA A 182 -20.59 15.46 -23.52
C ALA A 182 -20.26 13.97 -23.37
N ASP A 183 -20.49 13.18 -24.42
CA ASP A 183 -20.23 11.74 -24.41
C ASP A 183 -18.73 11.45 -24.23
N VAL A 184 -17.86 12.22 -24.91
CA VAL A 184 -16.41 12.12 -24.77
C VAL A 184 -15.98 12.42 -23.31
N LEU A 185 -16.59 13.43 -22.68
CA LEU A 185 -16.30 13.74 -21.26
C LEU A 185 -16.78 12.63 -20.34
N ASP A 186 -17.96 12.07 -20.57
CA ASP A 186 -18.47 10.93 -19.81
C ASP A 186 -17.52 9.73 -19.91
N VAL A 187 -17.11 9.37 -21.12
CA VAL A 187 -16.17 8.27 -21.40
C VAL A 187 -14.84 8.48 -20.67
N ILE A 188 -14.22 9.67 -20.82
CA ILE A 188 -12.95 9.96 -20.12
C ILE A 188 -13.13 9.89 -18.60
N SER A 189 -14.30 10.25 -18.07
CA SER A 189 -14.55 10.24 -16.62
C SER A 189 -14.76 8.85 -16.03
N THR A 190 -15.20 7.89 -16.84
CA THR A 190 -15.48 6.50 -16.42
C THR A 190 -14.25 5.59 -16.53
N HIS A 191 -13.20 6.01 -17.21
CA HIS A 191 -11.98 5.25 -17.43
C HIS A 191 -10.79 5.84 -16.64
N GLN A 192 -9.78 5.03 -16.40
CA GLN A 192 -8.55 5.49 -15.72
C GLN A 192 -7.81 6.54 -16.56
N PHE A 193 -7.76 6.33 -17.88
CA PHE A 193 -7.20 7.28 -18.86
C PHE A 193 -7.77 6.97 -20.25
N ALA A 194 -7.59 7.91 -21.15
CA ALA A 194 -7.95 7.74 -22.55
C ALA A 194 -6.72 7.85 -23.46
N VAL A 195 -6.81 7.25 -24.64
CA VAL A 195 -5.81 7.38 -25.73
C VAL A 195 -6.53 7.89 -26.96
N ALA A 196 -5.94 8.88 -27.62
CA ALA A 196 -6.49 9.42 -28.88
C ALA A 196 -5.35 9.80 -29.82
N MET A 197 -5.65 9.77 -31.15
CA MET A 197 -4.73 10.26 -32.17
C MET A 197 -4.80 11.79 -32.23
N ARG A 198 -3.67 12.47 -32.07
CA ARG A 198 -3.55 13.92 -32.27
C ARG A 198 -2.31 14.23 -33.08
N ASN A 199 -2.47 15.03 -34.12
CA ASN A 199 -1.35 15.45 -35.00
C ASN A 199 -0.52 14.26 -35.53
N GLY A 200 -1.15 13.13 -35.84
CA GLY A 200 -0.49 11.92 -36.34
C GLY A 200 0.26 11.10 -35.29
N SER A 201 0.07 11.37 -34.00
CA SER A 201 0.64 10.60 -32.91
C SER A 201 -0.39 10.22 -31.85
N TRP A 202 -0.21 9.03 -31.25
CA TRP A 202 -1.05 8.60 -30.13
C TRP A 202 -0.66 9.35 -28.86
N GLU A 203 -1.63 10.02 -28.23
CA GLU A 203 -1.45 10.76 -26.99
C GLU A 203 -2.26 10.13 -25.86
N LEU A 204 -1.66 10.07 -24.67
CA LEU A 204 -2.32 9.64 -23.44
C LEU A 204 -3.01 10.83 -22.78
N ILE A 205 -4.32 10.71 -22.55
CA ILE A 205 -5.14 11.71 -21.88
C ILE A 205 -5.48 11.21 -20.48
N GLU A 206 -4.78 11.73 -19.48
CA GLU A 206 -5.05 11.38 -18.08
C GLU A 206 -6.00 12.39 -17.43
N THR A 207 -6.91 11.89 -16.60
CA THR A 207 -7.77 12.77 -15.79
C THR A 207 -6.92 13.56 -14.77
N ARG A 208 -7.40 14.76 -14.42
CA ARG A 208 -6.73 15.58 -13.39
C ARG A 208 -6.59 14.81 -12.05
N LYS A 209 -7.61 14.03 -11.67
CA LYS A 209 -7.60 13.21 -10.46
C LYS A 209 -6.47 12.19 -10.48
N LEU A 210 -6.28 11.48 -11.59
CA LEU A 210 -5.21 10.50 -11.73
C LEU A 210 -3.82 11.15 -11.68
N LYS A 211 -3.66 12.31 -12.35
CA LYS A 211 -2.39 13.08 -12.28
C LYS A 211 -2.09 13.54 -10.87
N GLN A 212 -3.08 14.02 -10.13
CA GLN A 212 -2.93 14.42 -8.74
C GLN A 212 -2.58 13.23 -7.85
N ALA A 213 -3.31 12.12 -7.97
CA ALA A 213 -3.02 10.91 -7.18
C ALA A 213 -1.62 10.35 -7.45
N LYS A 214 -1.17 10.34 -8.71
CA LYS A 214 0.21 9.94 -9.06
C LYS A 214 1.26 10.88 -8.47
N ALA A 215 1.02 12.19 -8.52
CA ALA A 215 1.92 13.19 -7.94
C ALA A 215 2.01 13.05 -6.42
N GLU A 216 0.89 12.81 -5.75
CA GLU A 216 0.82 12.59 -4.31
C GLU A 216 1.51 11.27 -3.91
N MET A 217 1.25 10.19 -4.64
CA MET A 217 1.93 8.90 -4.41
C MET A 217 3.44 9.04 -4.58
N LYS A 218 3.90 9.78 -5.60
CA LYS A 218 5.33 10.05 -5.80
C LYS A 218 5.93 10.81 -4.62
N ARG A 219 5.25 11.87 -4.14
CA ARG A 219 5.69 12.62 -2.97
C ARG A 219 5.80 11.75 -1.73
N MET A 220 4.78 10.91 -1.48
CA MET A 220 4.81 9.99 -0.34
C MET A 220 5.93 8.97 -0.45
N ASN A 221 6.22 8.47 -1.66
CA ASN A 221 7.32 7.54 -1.87
C ASN A 221 8.68 8.21 -1.63
N ASP A 222 8.88 9.41 -2.19
CA ASP A 222 10.11 10.20 -2.00
C ASP A 222 10.32 10.53 -0.50
N GLU A 223 9.25 10.85 0.22
CA GLU A 223 9.27 11.11 1.67
C GLU A 223 9.59 9.85 2.47
N LEU A 224 8.99 8.69 2.11
CA LEU A 224 9.29 7.41 2.74
C LEU A 224 10.75 7.00 2.53
N GLU A 225 11.30 7.19 1.34
CA GLU A 225 12.70 6.91 1.06
C GLU A 225 13.64 7.77 1.91
N LEU A 226 13.34 9.06 2.05
CA LEU A 226 14.09 9.96 2.92
C LEU A 226 14.01 9.52 4.40
N ARG A 227 12.83 9.18 4.87
CA ARG A 227 12.60 8.71 6.25
C ARG A 227 13.31 7.39 6.53
N VAL A 228 13.31 6.47 5.56
CA VAL A 228 14.07 5.20 5.66
C VAL A 228 15.56 5.48 5.75
N ALA A 229 16.09 6.38 4.91
CA ALA A 229 17.50 6.77 4.95
C ALA A 229 17.89 7.36 6.32
N GLN A 230 17.10 8.31 6.85
CA GLN A 230 17.32 8.92 8.17
C GLN A 230 17.29 7.88 9.30
N ARG A 231 16.29 7.00 9.31
CA ARG A 231 16.19 5.93 10.32
C ARG A 231 17.33 4.93 10.25
N THR A 232 17.82 4.65 9.03
CA THR A 232 18.97 3.79 8.84
C THR A 232 20.23 4.41 9.43
N GLU A 233 20.44 5.70 9.23
CA GLU A 233 21.57 6.45 9.79
C GLU A 233 21.49 6.52 11.32
N GLU A 234 20.32 6.84 11.89
CA GLU A 234 20.09 6.82 13.35
C GLU A 234 20.40 5.45 13.97
N LEU A 235 19.95 4.37 13.33
CA LEU A 235 20.20 3.01 13.77
C LEU A 235 21.68 2.65 13.70
N GLN A 236 22.37 3.08 12.66
CA GLN A 236 23.83 2.88 12.54
C GLN A 236 24.59 3.62 13.64
N ALA A 237 24.23 4.89 13.90
CA ALA A 237 24.83 5.68 14.98
C ALA A 237 24.56 5.06 16.36
N ALA A 238 23.34 4.60 16.62
CA ALA A 238 22.99 3.91 17.86
C ALA A 238 23.75 2.59 18.05
N ASN A 239 23.93 1.82 16.96
CA ASN A 239 24.70 0.58 16.98
C ASN A 239 26.19 0.83 17.26
N LEU A 240 26.78 1.90 16.69
CA LEU A 240 28.16 2.29 16.96
C LEU A 240 28.33 2.63 18.45
N LYS A 241 27.42 3.45 18.98
CA LYS A 241 27.44 3.84 20.39
C LYS A 241 27.26 2.64 21.34
N LEU A 242 26.42 1.68 20.96
CA LEU A 242 26.24 0.44 21.70
C LEU A 242 27.55 -0.39 21.73
N ARG A 243 28.25 -0.47 20.60
CA ARG A 243 29.56 -1.16 20.50
C ARG A 243 30.64 -0.49 21.35
N GLU A 244 30.69 0.84 21.38
CA GLU A 244 31.62 1.59 22.23
C GLU A 244 31.36 1.28 23.72
N VAL A 245 30.12 1.34 24.17
CA VAL A 245 29.73 0.99 25.55
C VAL A 245 30.07 -0.46 25.89
N GLN A 246 29.83 -1.38 24.94
CA GLN A 246 30.23 -2.80 25.14
C GLN A 246 31.74 -2.98 25.23
N ALA A 247 32.52 -2.26 24.44
CA ALA A 247 33.97 -2.28 24.46
C ALA A 247 34.51 -1.71 25.80
N GLU A 248 33.90 -0.62 26.29
CA GLU A 248 34.26 0.01 27.56
C GLU A 248 33.93 -0.91 28.75
N LEU A 249 32.76 -1.56 28.75
CA LEU A 249 32.40 -2.58 29.75
C LEU A 249 33.37 -3.79 29.74
N THR A 250 33.80 -4.18 28.52
CA THR A 250 34.79 -5.28 28.39
C THR A 250 36.17 -4.84 28.90
N HIS A 251 36.55 -3.58 28.69
CA HIS A 251 37.78 -3.00 29.22
C HIS A 251 37.77 -2.92 30.76
N ILE A 252 36.67 -2.41 31.35
CA ILE A 252 36.48 -2.37 32.80
C ILE A 252 36.59 -3.78 33.43
N ASN A 253 35.99 -4.80 32.80
CA ASN A 253 36.09 -6.19 33.22
C ASN A 253 37.52 -6.77 33.13
N ARG A 254 38.40 -6.23 32.28
CA ARG A 254 39.79 -6.65 32.14
C ARG A 254 40.76 -5.94 33.10
N VAL A 255 40.42 -4.73 33.53
CA VAL A 255 41.29 -3.85 34.34
C VAL A 255 41.09 -4.03 35.85
N MET A 256 40.01 -4.71 36.29
CA MET A 256 39.82 -5.04 37.69
C MET A 256 40.49 -6.39 38.06
N PRO A 257 41.73 -6.40 38.52
CA PRO A 257 42.32 -7.60 39.07
C PRO A 257 42.01 -7.72 40.57
N MET A 258 41.41 -8.86 40.92
CA MET A 258 41.54 -9.55 42.20
C MET A 258 40.92 -8.94 43.48
N GLY A 259 39.82 -9.53 43.85
CA GLY A 259 39.30 -9.57 45.22
C GLY A 259 37.95 -10.24 45.20
N GLY A 260 37.71 -11.25 45.98
CA GLY A 260 36.55 -12.17 46.02
C GLY A 260 35.12 -11.60 45.94
N SER A 261 34.97 -10.32 45.57
CA SER A 261 33.68 -9.65 45.35
C SER A 261 33.32 -9.43 43.88
N THR A 262 34.29 -9.55 42.99
CA THR A 262 34.10 -9.18 41.55
C THR A 262 33.29 -10.20 40.75
N ALA A 263 33.35 -11.47 41.09
CA ALA A 263 32.55 -12.52 40.42
C ALA A 263 31.05 -12.35 40.74
N SER A 264 30.69 -11.97 41.95
CA SER A 264 29.28 -11.70 42.35
C SER A 264 28.69 -10.49 41.64
N ILE A 265 29.47 -9.40 41.48
CA ILE A 265 29.04 -8.17 40.81
C ILE A 265 28.87 -8.40 39.30
N ALA A 266 29.77 -9.16 38.67
CA ALA A 266 29.67 -9.50 37.27
C ALA A 266 28.44 -10.36 36.97
N ASP A 267 28.08 -11.28 37.85
CA ASP A 267 26.88 -12.11 37.73
C ASP A 267 25.59 -11.30 38.00
N GLU A 268 25.60 -10.37 38.97
CA GLU A 268 24.45 -9.50 39.26
C GLU A 268 24.10 -8.55 38.06
N VAL A 269 25.08 -8.10 37.29
CA VAL A 269 24.87 -7.30 36.07
C VAL A 269 24.52 -8.18 34.87
N LYS A 270 25.13 -9.35 34.75
CA LYS A 270 24.93 -10.27 33.64
C LYS A 270 23.52 -10.84 33.60
N GLN A 271 22.91 -11.16 34.73
CA GLN A 271 21.56 -11.73 34.80
C GLN A 271 20.48 -10.85 34.14
N PRO A 272 20.30 -9.57 34.49
CA PRO A 272 19.30 -8.72 33.87
C PRO A 272 19.61 -8.47 32.40
N LEU A 273 20.87 -8.37 31.98
CA LEU A 273 21.24 -8.20 30.57
C LEU A 273 20.87 -9.43 29.71
N VAL A 274 21.09 -10.65 30.23
CA VAL A 274 20.68 -11.88 29.57
C VAL A 274 19.15 -11.96 29.49
N ALA A 275 18.43 -11.55 30.52
CA ALA A 275 16.97 -11.49 30.50
C ALA A 275 16.45 -10.51 29.43
N ILE A 276 17.02 -9.31 29.32
CA ILE A 276 16.71 -8.32 28.26
C ILE A 276 16.87 -8.94 26.89
N VAL A 277 18.03 -9.56 26.59
CA VAL A 277 18.30 -10.16 25.29
C VAL A 277 17.30 -11.28 24.95
N ASN A 278 16.97 -12.13 25.93
CA ASN A 278 16.03 -13.23 25.73
C ASN A 278 14.61 -12.73 25.50
N LYS A 279 14.15 -11.73 26.24
CA LYS A 279 12.83 -11.11 26.06
C LYS A 279 12.72 -10.34 24.74
N ALA A 280 13.78 -9.62 24.33
CA ALA A 280 13.83 -8.99 23.03
C ALA A 280 13.73 -10.01 21.87
N LYS A 281 14.45 -11.15 21.97
CA LYS A 281 14.33 -12.23 21.00
C LYS A 281 12.94 -12.86 20.98
N ALA A 282 12.29 -13.01 22.14
CA ALA A 282 10.92 -13.50 22.22
C ALA A 282 9.93 -12.54 21.56
N GLY A 283 10.01 -11.25 21.86
CA GLY A 283 9.18 -10.21 21.23
C GLY A 283 9.35 -10.19 19.70
N ILE A 284 10.57 -10.31 19.19
CA ILE A 284 10.83 -10.41 17.74
C ILE A 284 10.15 -11.65 17.13
N ARG A 285 10.18 -12.80 17.83
CA ARG A 285 9.51 -14.02 17.35
C ARG A 285 8.00 -13.85 17.30
N PHE A 286 7.37 -13.25 18.32
CA PHE A 286 5.94 -12.97 18.33
C PHE A 286 5.50 -12.04 17.20
N LEU A 287 6.35 -11.06 16.84
CA LEU A 287 6.12 -10.17 15.70
C LEU A 287 6.29 -10.87 14.34
N ALA A 288 7.12 -11.91 14.26
CA ALA A 288 7.44 -12.60 13.00
C ALA A 288 6.42 -13.70 12.63
N THR A 289 5.37 -13.92 13.43
CA THR A 289 4.29 -14.88 13.13
C THR A 289 3.28 -14.30 12.14
N GLN A 290 2.55 -15.16 11.43
CA GLN A 290 1.49 -14.72 10.50
C GLN A 290 0.33 -13.97 11.18
N SER A 291 0.16 -14.16 12.48
CA SER A 291 -0.76 -13.39 13.34
C SER A 291 0.04 -12.90 14.54
N PRO A 292 0.60 -11.68 14.51
CA PRO A 292 1.40 -11.15 15.59
C PRO A 292 0.61 -11.06 16.89
N ASP A 293 1.15 -11.63 17.95
CA ASP A 293 0.59 -11.51 19.30
C ASP A 293 1.13 -10.24 19.96
N PHE A 294 0.36 -9.17 19.86
CA PHE A 294 0.74 -7.86 20.38
C PHE A 294 0.71 -7.79 21.91
N GLU A 295 -0.09 -8.62 22.58
CA GLU A 295 -0.11 -8.69 24.06
C GLU A 295 1.19 -9.29 24.57
N GLU A 296 1.66 -10.38 23.99
CA GLU A 296 2.94 -10.98 24.33
C GLU A 296 4.13 -10.07 23.99
N VAL A 297 4.06 -9.33 22.88
CA VAL A 297 5.08 -8.32 22.55
C VAL A 297 5.09 -7.19 23.57
N GLN A 298 3.95 -6.68 23.97
CA GLN A 298 3.83 -5.62 24.98
C GLN A 298 4.37 -6.09 26.33
N GLN A 299 4.04 -7.30 26.75
CA GLN A 299 4.56 -7.91 27.96
C GLN A 299 6.08 -8.04 27.91
N ALA A 300 6.63 -8.52 26.79
CA ALA A 300 8.08 -8.64 26.61
C ALA A 300 8.79 -7.28 26.73
N LEU A 301 8.21 -6.21 26.16
CA LEU A 301 8.75 -4.84 26.24
C LEU A 301 8.70 -4.27 27.67
N VAL A 302 7.63 -4.52 28.41
CA VAL A 302 7.52 -4.13 29.83
C VAL A 302 8.60 -4.81 30.65
N GLU A 303 8.79 -6.11 30.48
CA GLU A 303 9.81 -6.88 31.18
C GLU A 303 11.23 -6.42 30.81
N ILE A 304 11.51 -6.05 29.56
CA ILE A 304 12.79 -5.46 29.14
C ILE A 304 13.05 -4.15 29.89
N ALA A 305 12.05 -3.27 29.97
CA ALA A 305 12.18 -1.99 30.66
C ALA A 305 12.45 -2.19 32.17
N GLU A 306 11.81 -3.16 32.78
CA GLU A 306 11.99 -3.51 34.19
C GLU A 306 13.37 -4.09 34.47
N GLN A 307 13.85 -5.00 33.62
CA GLN A 307 15.21 -5.55 33.71
C GLN A 307 16.29 -4.48 33.46
N GLY A 308 16.01 -3.53 32.51
CA GLY A 308 16.89 -2.37 32.26
C GLY A 308 17.03 -1.48 33.49
N ARG A 309 15.92 -1.21 34.20
CA ARG A 309 15.94 -0.45 35.46
C ARG A 309 16.74 -1.17 36.55
N MET A 310 16.53 -2.49 36.71
CA MET A 310 17.30 -3.28 37.69
C MET A 310 18.81 -3.27 37.39
N ALA A 311 19.21 -3.38 36.13
CA ALA A 311 20.62 -3.25 35.73
C ALA A 311 21.18 -1.86 36.09
N GLY A 312 20.40 -0.79 35.84
CA GLY A 312 20.74 0.59 36.20
C GLY A 312 20.97 0.78 37.71
N ASP A 313 20.11 0.17 38.53
CA ASP A 313 20.22 0.20 39.99
C ASP A 313 21.48 -0.52 40.49
N VAL A 314 21.85 -1.66 39.92
CA VAL A 314 23.09 -2.38 40.22
C VAL A 314 24.31 -1.53 39.86
N ILE A 315 24.34 -0.93 38.66
CA ILE A 315 25.43 -0.05 38.22
C ILE A 315 25.55 1.19 39.12
N SER A 316 24.43 1.74 39.56
CA SER A 316 24.41 2.89 40.47
C SER A 316 24.98 2.55 41.85
N ARG A 317 24.67 1.35 42.37
CA ARG A 317 25.27 0.83 43.62
C ARG A 317 26.78 0.64 43.48
N ILE A 318 27.24 0.07 42.37
CA ILE A 318 28.68 -0.11 42.10
C ILE A 318 29.39 1.25 42.03
N ARG A 319 28.82 2.24 41.29
CA ARG A 319 29.36 3.61 41.23
C ARG A 319 29.43 4.25 42.62
N ALA A 320 28.43 4.07 43.46
CA ALA A 320 28.42 4.59 44.81
C ALA A 320 29.52 3.95 45.71
N GLN A 321 29.80 2.66 45.53
CA GLN A 321 30.89 1.95 46.21
C GLN A 321 32.28 2.41 45.75
N VAL A 322 32.47 2.62 44.40
CA VAL A 322 33.72 3.12 43.83
C VAL A 322 33.97 4.59 44.24
N LYS A 323 32.90 5.43 44.27
CA LYS A 323 33.00 6.82 44.70
C LYS A 323 33.35 6.99 46.19
N LYS A 324 33.10 5.99 47.00
CA LYS A 324 33.46 5.96 48.41
C LYS A 324 34.95 5.69 48.64
N ALA A 325 35.69 5.27 47.59
CA ALA A 325 37.10 4.93 47.59
C ALA A 325 38.02 6.04 47.04
N GLU A 326 37.51 7.16 46.51
CA GLU A 326 38.33 8.28 46.03
C GLU A 326 38.17 9.53 46.92
N PRO A 327 39.27 10.24 47.23
CA PRO A 327 39.19 11.51 47.98
C PRO A 327 38.72 12.63 47.09
N ALA A 328 37.88 13.50 47.65
CA ALA A 328 37.14 14.61 47.05
C ALA A 328 37.98 15.57 46.19
N LYS A 329 37.50 15.86 44.96
CA LYS A 329 37.81 17.09 44.24
C LYS A 329 36.57 17.59 43.50
N GLY A 330 36.14 18.82 43.91
CA GLY A 330 35.50 19.86 43.11
C GLY A 330 34.15 19.57 42.48
N GLU A 331 33.07 20.09 43.10
CA GLU A 331 31.76 20.25 42.53
C GLU A 331 31.75 21.16 41.28
N VAL A 332 31.17 20.69 40.17
CA VAL A 332 30.64 21.52 39.10
C VAL A 332 29.13 21.33 39.08
N ASP A 333 28.42 22.39 39.43
CA ASP A 333 26.96 22.45 39.52
C ASP A 333 26.33 22.53 38.11
N ILE A 334 25.66 21.43 37.72
CA ILE A 334 24.96 21.28 36.42
C ILE A 334 23.50 21.74 36.53
N ASN A 335 23.02 22.18 37.68
CA ASN A 335 21.59 22.46 37.92
C ASN A 335 21.08 23.83 37.52
N GLN A 336 21.91 24.74 36.96
CA GLN A 336 21.45 26.08 36.56
C GLN A 336 20.98 26.24 35.12
N SER A 337 21.07 25.19 34.28
CA SER A 337 20.67 25.29 32.85
C SER A 337 19.26 24.79 32.52
N VAL A 338 18.50 24.26 33.48
CA VAL A 338 17.23 23.56 33.21
C VAL A 338 15.96 24.36 33.58
N GLN A 339 16.09 25.50 34.29
CA GLN A 339 14.89 26.21 34.79
C GLN A 339 14.25 27.23 33.83
N GLY A 340 14.66 27.31 32.57
CA GLY A 340 14.12 28.28 31.57
C GLY A 340 13.13 27.73 30.55
N ARG A 341 12.78 26.44 30.54
CA ARG A 341 11.96 25.84 29.46
C ARG A 341 10.59 25.28 29.83
N ASP A 342 10.09 25.49 31.03
CA ASP A 342 9.03 24.66 31.61
C ASP A 342 7.60 25.21 31.53
N ARG A 343 7.29 26.18 30.65
CA ARG A 343 5.89 26.61 30.44
C ARG A 343 5.29 26.26 29.06
N ARG A 344 6.09 25.81 28.09
CA ARG A 344 5.58 25.33 26.77
C ARG A 344 5.29 23.84 26.70
N SER A 345 5.71 23.08 27.72
CA SER A 345 5.68 21.62 27.74
C SER A 345 4.36 20.99 28.20
N GLN A 346 3.51 21.72 28.93
CA GLN A 346 2.31 21.11 29.55
C GLN A 346 1.16 20.88 28.57
N ASP A 347 0.96 21.72 27.55
CA ASP A 347 -0.12 21.54 26.59
C ASP A 347 0.20 20.49 25.50
N VAL A 348 1.47 20.31 25.17
CA VAL A 348 1.93 19.33 24.18
C VAL A 348 1.80 17.89 24.70
N GLN A 349 2.00 17.70 26.00
CA GLN A 349 1.94 16.37 26.64
C GLN A 349 0.48 15.87 26.73
N SER A 350 -0.49 16.75 26.84
CA SER A 350 -1.90 16.43 27.03
C SER A 350 -2.53 15.68 25.84
N TRP A 351 -2.37 16.13 24.59
CA TRP A 351 -2.99 15.46 23.44
C TRP A 351 -2.33 14.11 23.12
N LYS A 352 -1.01 13.99 23.32
CA LYS A 352 -0.27 12.72 23.12
C LYS A 352 -0.65 11.67 24.17
N GLU A 353 -0.89 12.09 25.39
CA GLU A 353 -1.38 11.20 26.45
C GLU A 353 -2.81 10.71 26.19
N LEU A 354 -3.71 11.60 25.78
CA LEU A 354 -5.07 11.24 25.42
C LEU A 354 -5.13 10.34 24.17
N TYR A 355 -4.26 10.59 23.19
CA TYR A 355 -4.12 9.73 22.03
C TYR A 355 -3.66 8.31 22.41
N ARG A 356 -2.63 8.20 23.25
CA ARG A 356 -2.16 6.90 23.77
C ARG A 356 -3.25 6.18 24.55
N ALA A 357 -3.96 6.89 25.41
CA ALA A 357 -5.07 6.33 26.17
C ALA A 357 -6.17 5.79 25.26
N ALA A 358 -6.47 6.47 24.15
CA ALA A 358 -7.47 6.02 23.20
C ALA A 358 -7.02 4.78 22.40
N VAL A 359 -5.72 4.71 22.02
CA VAL A 359 -5.16 3.58 21.23
C VAL A 359 -4.98 2.33 22.10
N LEU A 360 -4.66 2.49 23.39
CA LEU A 360 -4.38 1.39 24.33
C LEU A 360 -5.61 1.00 25.18
N GLU A 361 -6.79 1.64 24.95
CA GLU A 361 -7.98 1.32 25.73
C GLU A 361 -8.51 -0.08 25.39
N THR A 362 -8.56 -0.94 26.39
CA THR A 362 -9.05 -2.32 26.27
C THR A 362 -10.52 -2.48 26.70
N ASN A 363 -11.07 -1.50 27.46
CA ASN A 363 -12.46 -1.52 27.84
C ASN A 363 -13.34 -0.97 26.72
N MET A 364 -14.07 -1.87 26.03
CA MET A 364 -14.91 -1.55 24.87
C MET A 364 -15.98 -0.50 25.15
N GLU A 365 -16.41 -0.30 26.39
CA GLU A 365 -17.40 0.74 26.75
C GLU A 365 -16.78 2.13 26.78
N LEU A 366 -15.47 2.23 27.10
CA LEU A 366 -14.75 3.49 27.20
C LEU A 366 -14.09 3.94 25.88
N VAL A 367 -13.89 3.02 24.94
CA VAL A 367 -13.24 3.30 23.64
C VAL A 367 -13.86 4.50 22.90
N PRO A 368 -15.21 4.62 22.75
CA PRO A 368 -15.79 5.76 22.03
C PRO A 368 -15.50 7.10 22.70
N GLN A 369 -15.56 7.13 24.01
CA GLN A 369 -15.30 8.34 24.79
C GLN A 369 -13.82 8.75 24.67
N ARG A 370 -12.90 7.81 24.82
CA ARG A 370 -11.44 8.03 24.66
C ARG A 370 -11.08 8.55 23.29
N ILE A 371 -11.66 7.97 22.23
CA ILE A 371 -11.47 8.46 20.86
C ILE A 371 -11.96 9.91 20.71
N LEU A 372 -13.10 10.25 21.31
CA LEU A 372 -13.66 11.60 21.23
C LEU A 372 -12.77 12.61 21.94
N GLU A 373 -12.31 12.31 23.15
CA GLU A 373 -11.40 13.14 23.95
C GLU A 373 -10.08 13.38 23.23
N ALA A 374 -9.46 12.32 22.71
CA ALA A 374 -8.21 12.40 21.96
C ALA A 374 -8.35 13.24 20.68
N ARG A 375 -9.44 13.07 19.93
CA ARG A 375 -9.71 13.86 18.73
C ARG A 375 -9.91 15.34 19.01
N LYS A 376 -10.60 15.65 20.10
CA LYS A 376 -10.83 17.03 20.53
C LYS A 376 -9.50 17.71 20.87
N ALA A 377 -8.68 17.09 21.71
CA ALA A 377 -7.39 17.62 22.12
C ALA A 377 -6.41 17.78 20.93
N ALA A 378 -6.34 16.78 20.03
CA ALA A 378 -5.52 16.87 18.82
C ALA A 378 -5.99 17.99 17.89
N GLY A 379 -7.31 18.17 17.71
CA GLY A 379 -7.89 19.25 16.91
C GLY A 379 -7.62 20.64 17.49
N GLU A 380 -7.78 20.83 18.79
CA GLU A 380 -7.49 22.09 19.49
C GLU A 380 -6.01 22.46 19.36
N ARG A 381 -5.10 21.49 19.51
CA ARG A 381 -3.67 21.70 19.34
C ARG A 381 -3.29 22.02 17.90
N ALA A 382 -3.86 21.36 16.90
CA ALA A 382 -3.64 21.66 15.50
C ALA A 382 -4.06 23.10 15.14
N VAL A 383 -5.24 23.55 15.63
CA VAL A 383 -5.71 24.92 15.44
C VAL A 383 -4.78 25.92 16.10
N HIS A 384 -4.25 25.61 17.28
CA HIS A 384 -3.30 26.48 17.99
C HIS A 384 -1.99 26.65 17.21
N LEU A 385 -1.40 25.54 16.70
CA LEU A 385 -0.18 25.58 15.90
C LEU A 385 -0.36 26.39 14.60
N ILE A 386 -1.51 26.21 13.93
CA ILE A 386 -1.83 26.96 12.71
C ILE A 386 -1.98 28.48 12.99
N ARG A 387 -2.59 28.84 14.12
CA ARG A 387 -2.79 30.27 14.50
C ARG A 387 -1.50 30.96 14.91
N GLU A 388 -0.59 30.23 15.55
CA GLU A 388 0.71 30.79 15.98
C GLU A 388 1.74 30.86 14.84
N ALA A 389 1.37 30.43 13.62
CA ALA A 389 2.29 30.27 12.49
C ALA A 389 3.60 29.55 12.91
N SER A 390 3.46 28.54 13.77
CA SER A 390 4.57 27.78 14.32
C SER A 390 5.17 26.92 13.22
N ASP A 391 6.48 27.04 13.02
CA ASP A 391 7.26 26.19 12.09
C ASP A 391 7.46 24.76 12.64
N ASP A 392 6.65 24.32 13.60
CA ASP A 392 6.72 22.98 14.17
C ASP A 392 6.01 21.95 13.27
N GLU A 393 6.55 21.82 12.06
CA GLU A 393 6.09 20.90 11.02
C GLU A 393 6.04 19.42 11.51
N PRO A 394 6.99 18.92 12.35
CA PRO A 394 6.91 17.57 12.91
C PRO A 394 5.70 17.34 13.81
N GLU A 395 5.32 18.29 14.67
CA GLU A 395 4.15 18.11 15.54
C GLU A 395 2.84 18.15 14.74
N LEU A 396 2.79 18.96 13.70
CA LEU A 396 1.62 19.01 12.81
C LEU A 396 1.40 17.66 12.07
N GLN A 397 2.49 17.02 11.65
CA GLN A 397 2.46 15.68 11.05
C GLN A 397 2.03 14.61 12.04
N ASP A 398 2.53 14.65 13.29
CA ASP A 398 2.08 13.77 14.37
C ASP A 398 0.56 13.89 14.61
N LEU A 399 0.02 15.11 14.60
CA LEU A 399 -1.40 15.39 14.77
C LEU A 399 -2.25 14.87 13.61
N VAL A 400 -1.79 15.00 12.38
CA VAL A 400 -2.45 14.43 11.19
C VAL A 400 -2.48 12.91 11.29
N TYR A 401 -1.36 12.28 11.61
CA TYR A 401 -1.29 10.83 11.79
C TYR A 401 -2.23 10.33 12.92
N ALA A 402 -2.17 10.99 14.07
CA ALA A 402 -3.06 10.66 15.19
C ALA A 402 -4.54 10.76 14.80
N SER A 403 -4.91 11.79 14.04
CA SER A 403 -6.28 11.97 13.53
C SER A 403 -6.71 10.84 12.60
N MET A 404 -5.82 10.36 11.73
CA MET A 404 -6.09 9.22 10.83
C MET A 404 -6.32 7.92 11.62
N VAL A 405 -5.44 7.62 12.59
CA VAL A 405 -5.56 6.42 13.44
C VAL A 405 -6.84 6.45 14.26
N LEU A 406 -7.18 7.58 14.88
CA LEU A 406 -8.41 7.75 15.66
C LEU A 406 -9.68 7.63 14.81
N ASN A 407 -9.65 8.06 13.54
CA ASN A 407 -10.75 7.88 12.60
C ASN A 407 -10.93 6.41 12.21
N GLU A 408 -9.83 5.69 12.01
CA GLU A 408 -9.88 4.25 11.70
C GLU A 408 -10.38 3.43 12.89
N LEU A 409 -9.90 3.73 14.11
CA LEU A 409 -10.41 3.11 15.34
C LEU A 409 -11.93 3.35 15.50
N LYS A 410 -12.39 4.58 15.24
CA LYS A 410 -13.82 4.90 15.27
C LYS A 410 -14.62 4.06 14.27
N ARG A 411 -14.10 3.90 13.04
CA ARG A 411 -14.75 3.11 11.98
C ARG A 411 -14.86 1.65 12.36
N ARG A 412 -13.78 1.05 12.84
CA ARG A 412 -13.75 -0.35 13.31
C ARG A 412 -14.70 -0.58 14.46
N PHE A 413 -14.75 0.35 15.40
CA PHE A 413 -15.69 0.26 16.51
C PHE A 413 -17.15 0.35 16.07
N GLN A 414 -17.46 1.18 15.07
CA GLN A 414 -18.81 1.31 14.52
C GLN A 414 -19.21 0.10 13.64
N SER A 415 -18.27 -0.52 12.92
CA SER A 415 -18.52 -1.72 12.08
C SER A 415 -18.66 -3.01 12.90
N GLY A 416 -18.12 -3.10 14.11
CA GLY A 416 -18.26 -4.27 15.00
C GLY A 416 -19.55 -4.34 15.80
N ARG A 417 -20.51 -3.45 15.54
CA ARG A 417 -21.83 -3.41 16.19
C ARG A 417 -22.98 -3.97 15.32
N HIS A 418 -22.65 -4.73 14.27
CA HIS A 418 -23.66 -5.46 13.49
C HIS A 418 -23.51 -6.96 13.63
#